data_eb28b05b303b6fd8116674d7ba4df340
#
_entry.id   eb28b05b303b6fd8116674d7ba4df340
#
_cell.length_a   1.000
_cell.length_b   1.000
_cell.length_c   1.000
_cell.angle_alpha   90.00
_cell.angle_beta   90.00
_cell.angle_gamma   90.00
#
_symmetry.space_group_name_H-M   'P 1'
#
loop_
_entity.id
_entity.type
_entity.pdbx_description
1 polymer ?
#
loop_
_entity_poly.entity_id
_entity_poly.type
_entity_poly.pdbx_seq_one_letter_code
_entity_poly.pdbx_strand_id
1 'polypeptide(L)'
;MCGIVGYIGYREAYPILIQGLKRLEYRGYDSAGVALITGNGDMNVYKEKGKVSNLEELVHDRDCSGKLGIAHTRWATHGEPSAINAHPHTSQSGNLAIVHNGIIENYASLKTLLEKEGYSFKSCTDTEVLVQLIEYMQIKYNKSVENATIMALRMVVGAYAIAVIDKNNPDKIVVARKSSPLVIGIGENNSEFFLASDALPIIEYTKQMIYLDDNQVALIKIGHNVEINNLEYEDITPEIKEVNISLEALEKGGYPHFMLKEIYDQPKCISDCMRGRLLIKEKSIMLSAINLHKEQLLNAQRFIIVACGTSWHAGLIGKQLIETWAKVPVEVEYASEFRYRNPVIQEGDVVIAISQSGETADTLAAFRLAKENKALCFGIVNVVGSSIARASDTGIYIHVGPEIGVASTKAFTGQVTVLTLFALALAHERGTISQEEYEETIVELANIPEKIQRILDKDDAIKDIAMSLTYAENALYMGRGFNFPVALEGALKLKEISYIHAEGYPAAEMKHGPIALIDENMPVVFIATHHQLYKKIISNIEEVKARNGRIISIVTEGDEAVTKISEATIEIPETLATLAPLLSSIPLQLIAYHVAVQKGLNVDQPRNLAKSVTVE
;
A
#
# COMPACT_ATOMS: atom_id res chain seq x y z
N MET A 1 -4.49 -8.08 -4.82
CA MET A 1 -5.63 -7.15 -4.93
C MET A 1 -6.03 -6.95 -6.38
N CYS A 2 -7.32 -6.77 -6.67
CA CYS A 2 -7.82 -6.62 -8.05
C CYS A 2 -7.68 -5.18 -8.58
N GLY A 3 -7.62 -5.02 -9.90
CA GLY A 3 -7.61 -3.72 -10.57
C GLY A 3 -8.82 -3.54 -11.49
N ILE A 4 -9.57 -2.46 -11.31
CA ILE A 4 -10.67 -2.06 -12.21
C ILE A 4 -10.19 -0.94 -13.12
N VAL A 5 -10.53 -1.02 -14.40
CA VAL A 5 -10.44 0.08 -15.37
C VAL A 5 -11.73 0.12 -16.16
N GLY A 6 -12.26 1.31 -16.42
CA GLY A 6 -13.41 1.51 -17.30
C GLY A 6 -13.24 2.78 -18.13
N TYR A 7 -13.88 2.81 -19.27
CA TYR A 7 -13.86 3.95 -20.18
C TYR A 7 -15.19 4.08 -20.91
N ILE A 8 -15.62 5.31 -21.06
CA ILE A 8 -16.71 5.71 -21.95
C ILE A 8 -16.37 7.06 -22.58
N GLY A 9 -16.45 7.15 -23.90
CA GLY A 9 -16.09 8.40 -24.58
C GLY A 9 -16.11 8.29 -26.10
N TYR A 10 -15.29 9.10 -26.76
CA TYR A 10 -15.20 9.16 -28.21
C TYR A 10 -14.09 8.30 -28.81
N ARG A 11 -13.13 7.84 -27.99
CA ARG A 11 -12.00 7.00 -28.40
C ARG A 11 -12.36 5.51 -28.37
N GLU A 12 -11.55 4.68 -29.01
CA GLU A 12 -11.60 3.24 -28.82
C GLU A 12 -11.25 2.87 -27.38
N ALA A 13 -12.13 2.09 -26.72
CA ALA A 13 -11.99 1.77 -25.31
C ALA A 13 -10.86 0.78 -25.04
N TYR A 14 -10.69 -0.23 -25.89
CA TYR A 14 -9.76 -1.34 -25.66
C TYR A 14 -8.32 -0.90 -25.37
N PRO A 15 -7.66 -0.01 -26.15
CA PRO A 15 -6.29 0.43 -25.87
C PRO A 15 -6.14 1.10 -24.50
N ILE A 16 -7.14 1.92 -24.10
CA ILE A 16 -7.17 2.62 -22.81
C ILE A 16 -7.30 1.63 -21.67
N LEU A 17 -8.20 0.66 -21.81
CA LEU A 17 -8.46 -0.38 -20.81
C LEU A 17 -7.23 -1.23 -20.58
N ILE A 18 -6.60 -1.73 -21.65
CA ILE A 18 -5.42 -2.60 -21.54
C ILE A 18 -4.22 -1.84 -20.97
N GLN A 19 -3.97 -0.61 -21.40
CA GLN A 19 -2.90 0.21 -20.84
C GLN A 19 -3.14 0.48 -19.33
N GLY A 20 -4.38 0.74 -18.96
CA GLY A 20 -4.77 0.91 -17.56
C GLY A 20 -4.59 -0.36 -16.74
N LEU A 21 -4.96 -1.54 -17.28
CA LEU A 21 -4.73 -2.83 -16.61
C LEU A 21 -3.24 -3.14 -16.41
N LYS A 22 -2.39 -2.86 -17.41
CA LYS A 22 -0.93 -3.01 -17.28
C LYS A 22 -0.36 -2.18 -16.13
N ARG A 23 -0.90 -0.97 -15.93
CA ARG A 23 -0.52 -0.10 -14.81
C ARG A 23 -1.08 -0.55 -13.46
N LEU A 24 -2.09 -1.44 -13.44
CA LEU A 24 -2.65 -2.04 -12.23
C LEU A 24 -2.18 -3.47 -11.98
N GLU A 25 -1.37 -4.04 -12.86
CA GLU A 25 -0.94 -5.44 -12.75
C GLU A 25 -0.16 -5.72 -11.46
N TYR A 26 0.52 -4.71 -10.88
CA TYR A 26 1.13 -4.80 -9.56
C TYR A 26 0.13 -5.09 -8.41
N ARG A 27 -1.17 -4.86 -8.66
CA ARG A 27 -2.25 -5.15 -7.70
C ARG A 27 -2.76 -6.59 -7.78
N GLY A 28 -2.74 -7.22 -8.98
CA GLY A 28 -3.22 -8.57 -9.18
C GLY A 28 -2.97 -9.02 -10.62
N TYR A 29 -2.63 -10.29 -10.80
CA TYR A 29 -2.19 -10.86 -12.08
C TYR A 29 -2.57 -12.33 -12.26
N ASP A 30 -3.54 -12.83 -11.48
CA ASP A 30 -3.97 -14.25 -11.56
C ASP A 30 -4.86 -14.50 -12.76
N SER A 31 -5.60 -13.50 -13.19
CA SER A 31 -6.38 -13.49 -14.42
C SER A 31 -6.72 -12.06 -14.84
N ALA A 32 -7.00 -11.86 -16.12
CA ALA A 32 -7.41 -10.60 -16.69
C ALA A 32 -8.61 -10.77 -17.63
N GLY A 33 -9.39 -9.70 -17.82
CA GLY A 33 -10.46 -9.72 -18.79
C GLY A 33 -11.05 -8.34 -19.08
N VAL A 34 -11.77 -8.26 -20.17
CA VAL A 34 -12.39 -7.06 -20.71
C VAL A 34 -13.79 -7.35 -21.24
N ALA A 35 -14.72 -6.43 -21.02
CA ALA A 35 -16.01 -6.40 -21.70
C ALA A 35 -16.13 -5.07 -22.47
N LEU A 36 -16.52 -5.15 -23.73
CA LEU A 36 -16.65 -4.03 -24.66
C LEU A 36 -18.04 -4.04 -25.26
N ILE A 37 -18.66 -2.87 -25.41
CA ILE A 37 -19.87 -2.71 -26.20
C ILE A 37 -19.45 -2.15 -27.57
N THR A 38 -19.65 -2.96 -28.60
CA THR A 38 -19.28 -2.62 -29.98
C THR A 38 -20.22 -1.59 -30.58
N GLY A 39 -19.81 -0.96 -31.68
CA GLY A 39 -20.66 -0.05 -32.43
C GLY A 39 -21.96 -0.65 -32.95
N ASN A 40 -22.03 -1.99 -33.09
CA ASN A 40 -23.23 -2.72 -33.49
C ASN A 40 -24.18 -3.05 -32.31
N GLY A 41 -23.79 -2.64 -31.09
CA GLY A 41 -24.54 -2.90 -29.88
C GLY A 41 -24.33 -4.31 -29.30
N ASP A 42 -23.36 -5.07 -29.77
CA ASP A 42 -22.99 -6.36 -29.17
C ASP A 42 -22.04 -6.17 -28.00
N MET A 43 -22.11 -7.11 -27.03
CA MET A 43 -21.20 -7.15 -25.89
C MET A 43 -20.17 -8.25 -26.08
N ASN A 44 -18.93 -7.88 -26.33
CA ASN A 44 -17.81 -8.82 -26.42
C ASN A 44 -17.09 -8.93 -25.08
N VAL A 45 -16.95 -10.16 -24.57
CA VAL A 45 -16.29 -10.43 -23.29
C VAL A 45 -15.13 -11.40 -23.52
N TYR A 46 -13.93 -10.98 -23.17
CA TYR A 46 -12.70 -11.77 -23.28
C TYR A 46 -12.05 -11.90 -21.91
N LYS A 47 -11.67 -13.13 -21.54
CA LYS A 47 -11.10 -13.44 -20.22
C LYS A 47 -10.02 -14.49 -20.36
N GLU A 48 -8.89 -14.28 -19.66
CA GLU A 48 -7.79 -15.23 -19.67
C GLU A 48 -7.14 -15.36 -18.28
N LYS A 49 -6.61 -16.55 -18.01
CA LYS A 49 -5.80 -16.81 -16.82
C LYS A 49 -4.41 -16.21 -17.02
N GLY A 50 -3.85 -15.61 -15.95
CA GLY A 50 -2.52 -15.03 -15.93
C GLY A 50 -2.52 -13.53 -16.21
N LYS A 51 -1.42 -13.03 -16.73
CA LYS A 51 -1.14 -11.61 -16.91
C LYS A 51 -1.97 -10.95 -18.02
N VAL A 52 -1.96 -9.63 -18.05
CA VAL A 52 -2.62 -8.83 -19.12
C VAL A 52 -2.07 -9.18 -20.49
N SER A 53 -0.77 -9.54 -20.61
CA SER A 53 -0.19 -10.02 -21.87
C SER A 53 -0.87 -11.26 -22.43
N ASN A 54 -1.32 -12.20 -21.59
CA ASN A 54 -2.05 -13.39 -22.04
C ASN A 54 -3.43 -13.01 -22.61
N LEU A 55 -4.08 -12.00 -22.03
CA LEU A 55 -5.32 -11.46 -22.56
C LEU A 55 -5.11 -10.77 -23.91
N GLU A 56 -4.02 -10.02 -24.08
CA GLU A 56 -3.67 -9.40 -25.38
C GLU A 56 -3.44 -10.46 -26.47
N GLU A 57 -2.73 -11.53 -26.16
CA GLU A 57 -2.54 -12.66 -27.08
C GLU A 57 -3.87 -13.32 -27.46
N LEU A 58 -4.76 -13.54 -26.49
CA LEU A 58 -6.09 -14.13 -26.71
C LEU A 58 -6.93 -13.30 -27.69
N VAL A 59 -6.83 -11.98 -27.65
CA VAL A 59 -7.71 -11.07 -28.42
C VAL A 59 -7.09 -10.54 -29.71
N HIS A 60 -5.85 -10.95 -30.05
CA HIS A 60 -5.10 -10.42 -31.18
C HIS A 60 -5.90 -10.39 -32.51
N ASP A 61 -6.67 -11.45 -32.75
CA ASP A 61 -7.47 -11.60 -33.99
C ASP A 61 -9.01 -11.49 -33.71
N ARG A 62 -9.39 -10.84 -32.60
CA ARG A 62 -10.81 -10.70 -32.22
C ARG A 62 -11.28 -9.25 -32.32
N ASP A 63 -12.59 -9.09 -32.41
CA ASP A 63 -13.20 -7.76 -32.43
C ASP A 63 -13.15 -7.11 -31.04
N CYS A 64 -12.28 -6.14 -30.89
CA CYS A 64 -12.10 -5.30 -29.70
C CYS A 64 -12.56 -3.86 -29.95
N SER A 65 -13.36 -3.63 -31.00
CA SER A 65 -13.94 -2.30 -31.27
C SER A 65 -14.96 -1.90 -30.20
N GLY A 66 -15.10 -0.60 -29.98
CA GLY A 66 -16.11 -0.06 -29.07
C GLY A 66 -15.60 1.13 -28.28
N LYS A 67 -16.55 2.02 -27.93
CA LYS A 67 -16.29 3.27 -27.21
C LYS A 67 -16.66 3.20 -25.73
N LEU A 68 -17.20 2.09 -25.30
CA LEU A 68 -17.57 1.79 -23.92
C LEU A 68 -17.01 0.42 -23.53
N GLY A 69 -16.33 0.35 -22.40
CA GLY A 69 -15.88 -0.92 -21.87
C GLY A 69 -15.42 -0.86 -20.41
N ILE A 70 -15.35 -2.02 -19.81
CA ILE A 70 -14.83 -2.27 -18.47
C ILE A 70 -13.82 -3.42 -18.49
N ALA A 71 -12.79 -3.34 -17.69
CA ALA A 71 -11.72 -4.31 -17.65
C ALA A 71 -11.23 -4.54 -16.21
N HIS A 72 -10.61 -5.69 -16.00
CA HIS A 72 -10.23 -6.12 -14.66
C HIS A 72 -8.97 -6.98 -14.65
N THR A 73 -8.12 -6.79 -13.65
CA THR A 73 -7.09 -7.76 -13.23
C THR A 73 -7.48 -8.33 -11.88
N ARG A 74 -7.46 -9.66 -11.76
CA ARG A 74 -7.94 -10.35 -10.57
C ARG A 74 -6.79 -10.87 -9.72
N TRP A 75 -6.94 -10.70 -8.41
CA TRP A 75 -6.29 -11.48 -7.37
C TRP A 75 -7.35 -12.39 -6.76
N ALA A 76 -7.17 -13.71 -6.88
CA ALA A 76 -8.20 -14.67 -6.51
C ALA A 76 -8.43 -14.71 -5.00
N THR A 77 -9.65 -14.40 -4.56
CA THR A 77 -10.14 -14.55 -3.18
C THR A 77 -11.16 -15.69 -3.09
N HIS A 78 -12.07 -15.81 -4.06
CA HIS A 78 -13.10 -16.86 -4.17
C HIS A 78 -12.98 -17.59 -5.50
N GLY A 79 -12.79 -18.90 -5.47
CA GLY A 79 -12.57 -19.75 -6.65
C GLY A 79 -11.14 -19.62 -7.21
N GLU A 80 -10.63 -20.72 -7.76
CA GLU A 80 -9.29 -20.80 -8.34
C GLU A 80 -9.08 -19.84 -9.51
N PRO A 81 -7.83 -19.43 -9.80
CA PRO A 81 -7.49 -18.67 -10.99
C PRO A 81 -7.82 -19.46 -12.28
N SER A 82 -8.86 -19.03 -12.99
CA SER A 82 -9.30 -19.62 -14.27
C SER A 82 -10.02 -18.58 -15.12
N ALA A 83 -10.13 -18.81 -16.41
CA ALA A 83 -10.88 -17.92 -17.31
C ALA A 83 -12.38 -17.82 -16.93
N ILE A 84 -12.98 -18.88 -16.37
CA ILE A 84 -14.38 -18.89 -15.93
C ILE A 84 -14.57 -17.94 -14.75
N ASN A 85 -13.67 -17.96 -13.77
CA ASN A 85 -13.72 -17.15 -12.57
C ASN A 85 -13.12 -15.74 -12.75
N ALA A 86 -12.51 -15.46 -13.92
CA ALA A 86 -12.02 -14.13 -14.24
C ALA A 86 -13.18 -13.14 -14.46
N HIS A 87 -12.96 -11.87 -14.16
CA HIS A 87 -13.88 -10.77 -14.48
C HIS A 87 -13.58 -10.25 -15.90
N PRO A 88 -14.58 -9.63 -16.57
CA PRO A 88 -15.96 -9.36 -16.16
C PRO A 88 -16.86 -10.59 -16.11
N HIS A 89 -17.89 -10.58 -15.25
CA HIS A 89 -18.98 -11.53 -15.26
C HIS A 89 -20.20 -10.94 -15.97
N THR A 90 -20.95 -11.81 -16.68
CA THR A 90 -22.16 -11.42 -17.38
C THR A 90 -23.40 -11.95 -16.68
N SER A 91 -24.51 -11.24 -16.79
CA SER A 91 -25.82 -11.72 -16.37
C SER A 91 -26.30 -12.90 -17.23
N GLN A 92 -27.35 -13.58 -16.79
CA GLN A 92 -27.90 -14.76 -17.48
C GLN A 92 -28.38 -14.46 -18.90
N SER A 93 -28.98 -13.29 -19.12
CA SER A 93 -29.39 -12.84 -20.46
C SER A 93 -28.20 -12.41 -21.34
N GLY A 94 -27.02 -12.14 -20.75
CA GLY A 94 -25.87 -11.55 -21.43
C GLY A 94 -26.00 -10.05 -21.70
N ASN A 95 -26.98 -9.37 -21.12
CA ASN A 95 -27.19 -7.93 -21.32
C ASN A 95 -26.35 -7.05 -20.38
N LEU A 96 -26.01 -7.55 -19.18
CA LEU A 96 -25.18 -6.84 -18.23
C LEU A 96 -23.81 -7.48 -18.13
N ALA A 97 -22.77 -6.64 -17.95
CA ALA A 97 -21.45 -7.08 -17.53
C ALA A 97 -20.99 -6.26 -16.32
N ILE A 98 -20.29 -6.93 -15.38
CA ILE A 98 -19.79 -6.34 -14.15
C ILE A 98 -18.32 -6.69 -13.91
N VAL A 99 -17.57 -5.73 -13.38
CA VAL A 99 -16.29 -5.96 -12.70
C VAL A 99 -16.43 -5.57 -11.23
N HIS A 100 -15.70 -6.27 -10.35
CA HIS A 100 -15.86 -6.12 -8.90
C HIS A 100 -14.53 -6.32 -8.18
N ASN A 101 -14.24 -5.39 -7.29
CA ASN A 101 -13.21 -5.50 -6.25
C ASN A 101 -13.91 -5.55 -4.89
N GLY A 102 -13.66 -6.57 -4.10
CA GLY A 102 -14.27 -6.74 -2.80
C GLY A 102 -14.71 -8.18 -2.55
N ILE A 103 -15.54 -8.35 -1.54
CA ILE A 103 -16.15 -9.65 -1.16
C ILE A 103 -17.60 -9.40 -0.76
N ILE A 104 -18.52 -10.17 -1.36
CA ILE A 104 -19.91 -10.21 -0.98
C ILE A 104 -20.11 -11.34 0.04
N GLU A 105 -20.09 -11.01 1.31
CA GLU A 105 -20.10 -11.99 2.40
C GLU A 105 -21.36 -12.88 2.42
N ASN A 106 -22.51 -12.30 2.09
CA ASN A 106 -23.79 -13.02 2.06
C ASN A 106 -24.14 -13.63 0.69
N TYR A 107 -23.15 -13.79 -0.22
CA TYR A 107 -23.39 -14.29 -1.58
C TYR A 107 -24.11 -15.65 -1.62
N ALA A 108 -23.85 -16.55 -0.68
CA ALA A 108 -24.44 -17.88 -0.65
C ALA A 108 -25.98 -17.83 -0.47
N SER A 109 -26.47 -16.95 0.41
CA SER A 109 -27.91 -16.76 0.61
C SER A 109 -28.58 -16.08 -0.58
N LEU A 110 -27.89 -15.09 -1.20
CA LEU A 110 -28.36 -14.43 -2.42
C LEU A 110 -28.39 -15.40 -3.61
N LYS A 111 -27.39 -16.27 -3.74
CA LYS A 111 -27.35 -17.33 -4.74
C LYS A 111 -28.56 -18.27 -4.62
N THR A 112 -28.82 -18.73 -3.39
CA THR A 112 -29.99 -19.62 -3.13
C THR A 112 -31.33 -18.94 -3.48
N LEU A 113 -31.44 -17.62 -3.23
CA LEU A 113 -32.62 -16.85 -3.65
C LEU A 113 -32.76 -16.87 -5.18
N LEU A 114 -31.68 -16.55 -5.90
CA LEU A 114 -31.69 -16.45 -7.36
C LEU A 114 -31.89 -17.80 -8.04
N GLU A 115 -31.37 -18.91 -7.50
CA GLU A 115 -31.63 -20.28 -7.99
C GLU A 115 -33.12 -20.62 -7.93
N LYS A 116 -33.84 -20.21 -6.87
CA LYS A 116 -35.30 -20.37 -6.77
C LYS A 116 -36.07 -19.54 -7.82
N GLU A 117 -35.51 -18.44 -8.27
CA GLU A 117 -36.08 -17.58 -9.32
C GLU A 117 -35.61 -18.00 -10.74
N GLY A 118 -34.89 -19.13 -10.86
CA GLY A 118 -34.52 -19.75 -12.15
C GLY A 118 -33.17 -19.28 -12.71
N TYR A 119 -32.33 -18.61 -11.91
CA TYR A 119 -30.96 -18.23 -12.32
C TYR A 119 -29.98 -19.39 -12.18
N SER A 120 -29.08 -19.52 -13.13
CA SER A 120 -27.99 -20.50 -13.13
C SER A 120 -26.63 -19.81 -13.07
N PHE A 121 -25.64 -20.48 -12.50
CA PHE A 121 -24.30 -19.92 -12.26
C PHE A 121 -23.23 -20.75 -12.97
N LYS A 122 -22.30 -20.08 -13.64
CA LYS A 122 -21.19 -20.70 -14.39
C LYS A 122 -19.89 -20.70 -13.59
N SER A 123 -19.72 -19.70 -12.72
CA SER A 123 -18.53 -19.52 -11.89
C SER A 123 -18.79 -19.79 -10.42
N CYS A 124 -17.70 -19.85 -9.64
CA CYS A 124 -17.76 -19.96 -8.18
C CYS A 124 -17.64 -18.59 -7.50
N THR A 125 -17.76 -17.48 -8.24
CA THR A 125 -17.50 -16.15 -7.70
C THR A 125 -18.77 -15.51 -7.12
N ASP A 126 -18.59 -14.75 -6.08
CA ASP A 126 -19.60 -13.87 -5.49
C ASP A 126 -20.04 -12.76 -6.46
N THR A 127 -19.16 -12.36 -7.36
CA THR A 127 -19.42 -11.32 -8.38
C THR A 127 -20.48 -11.76 -9.40
N GLU A 128 -20.48 -13.03 -9.82
CA GLU A 128 -21.54 -13.53 -10.70
C GLU A 128 -22.91 -13.47 -10.00
N VAL A 129 -22.94 -13.73 -8.69
CA VAL A 129 -24.18 -13.60 -7.91
C VAL A 129 -24.67 -12.15 -7.92
N LEU A 130 -23.77 -11.18 -7.83
CA LEU A 130 -24.15 -9.76 -7.83
C LEU A 130 -24.73 -9.32 -9.18
N VAL A 131 -24.13 -9.68 -10.31
CA VAL A 131 -24.69 -9.29 -11.63
C VAL A 131 -26.04 -9.95 -11.91
N GLN A 132 -26.23 -11.21 -11.48
CA GLN A 132 -27.52 -11.88 -11.56
C GLN A 132 -28.57 -11.18 -10.67
N LEU A 133 -28.19 -10.73 -9.47
CA LEU A 133 -29.07 -9.98 -8.59
C LEU A 133 -29.49 -8.64 -9.20
N ILE A 134 -28.56 -7.91 -9.84
CA ILE A 134 -28.87 -6.66 -10.52
C ILE A 134 -29.86 -6.90 -11.67
N GLU A 135 -29.63 -7.92 -12.50
CA GLU A 135 -30.56 -8.28 -13.58
C GLU A 135 -31.93 -8.69 -13.04
N TYR A 136 -31.97 -9.51 -11.97
CA TYR A 136 -33.23 -9.89 -11.30
C TYR A 136 -34.01 -8.67 -10.85
N MET A 137 -33.37 -7.68 -10.21
CA MET A 137 -34.00 -6.43 -9.79
C MET A 137 -34.50 -5.62 -10.98
N GLN A 138 -33.68 -5.54 -12.05
CA GLN A 138 -34.05 -4.83 -13.27
C GLN A 138 -35.31 -5.41 -13.91
N ILE A 139 -35.37 -6.72 -14.07
CA ILE A 139 -36.49 -7.41 -14.73
C ILE A 139 -37.74 -7.43 -13.83
N LYS A 140 -37.59 -7.88 -12.59
CA LYS A 140 -38.74 -8.06 -11.67
C LYS A 140 -39.46 -6.77 -11.35
N TYR A 141 -38.72 -5.66 -11.21
CA TYR A 141 -39.28 -4.37 -10.81
C TYR A 141 -39.35 -3.36 -11.96
N ASN A 142 -39.00 -3.76 -13.18
CA ASN A 142 -38.96 -2.90 -14.37
C ASN A 142 -38.20 -1.59 -14.10
N LYS A 143 -36.96 -1.72 -13.61
CA LYS A 143 -36.12 -0.58 -13.23
C LYS A 143 -34.99 -0.37 -14.23
N SER A 144 -34.49 0.87 -14.30
CA SER A 144 -33.23 1.18 -14.98
C SER A 144 -32.06 0.49 -14.28
N VAL A 145 -30.94 0.30 -14.96
CA VAL A 145 -29.78 -0.42 -14.42
C VAL A 145 -29.21 0.26 -13.17
N GLU A 146 -29.21 1.60 -13.10
CA GLU A 146 -28.78 2.37 -11.93
C GLU A 146 -29.67 2.09 -10.71
N ASN A 147 -30.99 2.14 -10.88
CA ASN A 147 -31.94 1.86 -9.80
C ASN A 147 -31.92 0.38 -9.38
N ALA A 148 -31.78 -0.54 -10.34
CA ALA A 148 -31.61 -1.97 -10.06
C ALA A 148 -30.33 -2.25 -9.28
N THR A 149 -29.25 -1.53 -9.59
CA THR A 149 -27.99 -1.62 -8.86
C THR A 149 -28.15 -1.16 -7.41
N ILE A 150 -28.79 0.00 -7.16
CA ILE A 150 -29.09 0.49 -5.81
C ILE A 150 -29.90 -0.55 -5.02
N MET A 151 -30.96 -1.10 -5.63
CA MET A 151 -31.80 -2.12 -4.99
C MET A 151 -31.03 -3.40 -4.66
N ALA A 152 -30.17 -3.87 -5.56
CA ALA A 152 -29.31 -5.03 -5.33
C ALA A 152 -28.32 -4.77 -4.19
N LEU A 153 -27.66 -3.61 -4.17
CA LEU A 153 -26.65 -3.26 -3.17
C LEU A 153 -27.22 -3.09 -1.76
N ARG A 154 -28.50 -2.75 -1.62
CA ARG A 154 -29.21 -2.78 -0.32
C ARG A 154 -29.32 -4.17 0.31
N MET A 155 -29.26 -5.22 -0.51
CA MET A 155 -29.30 -6.60 -0.04
C MET A 155 -27.91 -7.18 0.21
N VAL A 156 -26.85 -6.48 -0.20
CA VAL A 156 -25.46 -6.94 -0.11
C VAL A 156 -24.84 -6.59 1.23
N VAL A 157 -24.20 -7.58 1.86
CA VAL A 157 -23.32 -7.41 3.01
C VAL A 157 -21.89 -7.67 2.54
N GLY A 158 -20.98 -6.76 2.88
CA GLY A 158 -19.56 -6.85 2.51
C GLY A 158 -19.01 -5.58 1.88
N ALA A 159 -17.81 -5.72 1.29
CA ALA A 159 -17.08 -4.65 0.61
C ALA A 159 -17.22 -4.78 -0.91
N TYR A 160 -17.37 -3.64 -1.61
CA TYR A 160 -17.42 -3.65 -3.08
C TYR A 160 -16.92 -2.33 -3.68
N ALA A 161 -16.27 -2.45 -4.83
CA ALA A 161 -16.16 -1.42 -5.85
C ALA A 161 -16.56 -2.08 -7.18
N ILE A 162 -17.59 -1.58 -7.83
CA ILE A 162 -18.15 -2.19 -9.03
C ILE A 162 -18.25 -1.19 -10.17
N ALA A 163 -18.14 -1.71 -11.40
CA ALA A 163 -18.58 -1.03 -12.60
C ALA A 163 -19.47 -1.96 -13.42
N VAL A 164 -20.63 -1.46 -13.80
CA VAL A 164 -21.68 -2.20 -14.55
C VAL A 164 -21.95 -1.51 -15.86
N ILE A 165 -21.95 -2.26 -16.95
CA ILE A 165 -22.38 -1.81 -18.28
C ILE A 165 -23.59 -2.64 -18.73
N ASP A 166 -24.48 -1.96 -19.47
CA ASP A 166 -25.72 -2.54 -20.00
C ASP A 166 -25.73 -2.42 -21.53
N LYS A 167 -25.78 -3.57 -22.21
CA LYS A 167 -25.86 -3.65 -23.68
C LYS A 167 -27.02 -2.86 -24.25
N ASN A 168 -28.13 -2.78 -23.53
CA ASN A 168 -29.32 -2.04 -23.96
C ASN A 168 -29.22 -0.53 -23.73
N ASN A 169 -28.21 -0.08 -22.98
CA ASN A 169 -27.95 1.31 -22.66
C ASN A 169 -26.45 1.64 -22.83
N PRO A 170 -25.94 1.64 -24.09
CA PRO A 170 -24.50 1.72 -24.37
C PRO A 170 -23.90 3.13 -24.20
N ASP A 171 -24.67 4.07 -23.67
CA ASP A 171 -24.27 5.46 -23.44
C ASP A 171 -23.93 5.76 -21.98
N LYS A 172 -23.95 4.74 -21.10
CA LYS A 172 -23.72 4.95 -19.67
C LYS A 172 -22.99 3.81 -18.97
N ILE A 173 -22.34 4.15 -17.86
CA ILE A 173 -21.76 3.20 -16.90
C ILE A 173 -22.34 3.50 -15.52
N VAL A 174 -22.70 2.46 -14.78
CA VAL A 174 -23.07 2.56 -13.36
C VAL A 174 -21.91 2.07 -12.51
N VAL A 175 -21.52 2.85 -11.53
CA VAL A 175 -20.43 2.50 -10.60
C VAL A 175 -20.89 2.66 -9.16
N ALA A 176 -20.40 1.82 -8.27
CA ALA A 176 -20.72 1.94 -6.86
C ALA A 176 -19.53 1.51 -5.99
N ARG A 177 -19.50 2.05 -4.78
CA ARG A 177 -18.40 1.79 -3.85
C ARG A 177 -18.87 1.60 -2.41
N LYS A 178 -18.25 0.64 -1.73
CA LYS A 178 -18.24 0.48 -0.26
C LYS A 178 -16.94 -0.20 0.15
N SER A 179 -16.10 0.47 0.93
CA SER A 179 -14.82 0.01 1.49
C SER A 179 -13.70 -0.26 0.48
N SER A 180 -13.97 -0.65 -0.78
CA SER A 180 -12.96 -0.82 -1.83
C SER A 180 -12.77 0.46 -2.64
N PRO A 181 -11.54 0.88 -3.03
CA PRO A 181 -11.31 2.16 -3.71
C PRO A 181 -11.85 2.16 -5.14
N LEU A 182 -12.44 3.30 -5.54
CA LEU A 182 -12.88 3.57 -6.91
C LEU A 182 -12.84 5.08 -7.18
N VAL A 183 -12.27 5.47 -8.32
CA VAL A 183 -12.15 6.86 -8.75
C VAL A 183 -12.71 7.03 -10.16
N ILE A 184 -13.34 8.17 -10.41
CA ILE A 184 -13.87 8.59 -11.71
C ILE A 184 -13.02 9.74 -12.20
N GLY A 185 -12.40 9.60 -13.38
CA GLY A 185 -11.69 10.67 -14.08
C GLY A 185 -12.63 11.37 -15.08
N ILE A 186 -12.58 12.69 -15.10
CA ILE A 186 -13.43 13.51 -15.96
C ILE A 186 -12.57 14.08 -17.08
N GLY A 187 -12.91 13.76 -18.34
CA GLY A 187 -12.31 14.36 -19.53
C GLY A 187 -12.83 15.76 -19.82
N GLU A 188 -12.21 16.43 -20.79
CA GLU A 188 -12.60 17.80 -21.17
C GLU A 188 -14.07 17.88 -21.59
N ASN A 189 -14.78 18.84 -21.01
CA ASN A 189 -16.19 19.11 -21.30
C ASN A 189 -17.12 17.90 -21.16
N ASN A 190 -16.80 16.96 -20.27
CA ASN A 190 -17.54 15.71 -20.05
C ASN A 190 -17.69 14.86 -21.33
N SER A 191 -16.77 14.99 -22.27
CA SER A 191 -16.80 14.26 -23.56
C SER A 191 -16.34 12.80 -23.41
N GLU A 192 -15.65 12.49 -22.33
CA GLU A 192 -15.19 11.14 -21.98
C GLU A 192 -15.01 11.02 -20.46
N PHE A 193 -15.13 9.80 -19.97
CA PHE A 193 -14.91 9.47 -18.56
C PHE A 193 -14.08 8.20 -18.43
N PHE A 194 -13.29 8.18 -17.40
CA PHE A 194 -12.39 7.09 -17.03
C PHE A 194 -12.75 6.57 -15.64
N LEU A 195 -12.60 5.28 -15.44
CA LEU A 195 -12.79 4.64 -14.15
C LEU A 195 -11.54 3.87 -13.79
N ALA A 196 -11.15 3.93 -12.54
CA ALA A 196 -10.11 3.04 -12.05
C ALA A 196 -10.21 2.82 -10.54
N SER A 197 -9.68 1.71 -10.08
CA SER A 197 -9.48 1.45 -8.65
C SER A 197 -8.34 2.30 -8.03
N ASP A 198 -7.59 3.04 -8.86
CA ASP A 198 -6.50 3.94 -8.49
C ASP A 198 -6.41 5.06 -9.55
N ALA A 199 -5.89 6.23 -9.20
CA ALA A 199 -5.71 7.33 -10.14
C ALA A 199 -4.61 7.07 -11.19
N LEU A 200 -3.62 6.22 -10.90
CA LEU A 200 -2.45 5.97 -11.75
C LEU A 200 -2.78 5.53 -13.19
N PRO A 201 -3.75 4.63 -13.45
CA PRO A 201 -4.12 4.23 -14.80
C PRO A 201 -4.63 5.34 -15.70
N ILE A 202 -5.24 6.37 -15.12
CA ILE A 202 -6.00 7.38 -15.84
C ILE A 202 -5.39 8.78 -15.81
N ILE A 203 -4.30 8.97 -15.06
CA ILE A 203 -3.65 10.28 -14.86
C ILE A 203 -3.11 10.91 -16.16
N GLU A 204 -2.77 10.09 -17.18
CA GLU A 204 -2.33 10.60 -18.49
C GLU A 204 -3.47 11.23 -19.31
N TYR A 205 -4.72 10.85 -19.01
CA TYR A 205 -5.88 11.33 -19.73
C TYR A 205 -6.56 12.52 -19.06
N THR A 206 -6.57 12.53 -17.73
CA THR A 206 -7.16 13.63 -16.95
C THR A 206 -6.56 13.73 -15.56
N LYS A 207 -6.55 14.96 -15.03
CA LYS A 207 -6.18 15.26 -13.64
C LYS A 207 -7.41 15.52 -12.75
N GLN A 208 -8.60 15.64 -13.35
CA GLN A 208 -9.83 15.90 -12.62
C GLN A 208 -10.46 14.58 -12.17
N MET A 209 -10.57 14.39 -10.86
CA MET A 209 -10.99 13.13 -10.26
C MET A 209 -12.13 13.33 -9.28
N ILE A 210 -13.09 12.40 -9.29
CA ILE A 210 -14.09 12.22 -8.23
C ILE A 210 -13.76 10.94 -7.48
N TYR A 211 -13.58 11.03 -6.17
CA TYR A 211 -13.42 9.88 -5.29
C TYR A 211 -14.77 9.57 -4.65
N LEU A 212 -15.35 8.42 -4.98
CA LEU A 212 -16.60 8.00 -4.36
C LEU A 212 -16.39 7.68 -2.87
N ASP A 213 -17.39 8.00 -2.06
CA ASP A 213 -17.47 7.56 -0.68
C ASP A 213 -18.27 6.27 -0.54
N ASP A 214 -18.27 5.68 0.66
CA ASP A 214 -18.97 4.44 0.92
C ASP A 214 -20.49 4.59 0.71
N ASN A 215 -21.11 3.57 0.11
CA ASN A 215 -22.52 3.52 -0.24
C ASN A 215 -22.98 4.56 -1.29
N GLN A 216 -22.05 5.13 -2.04
CA GLN A 216 -22.38 5.96 -3.20
C GLN A 216 -22.49 5.12 -4.47
N VAL A 217 -23.47 5.48 -5.29
CA VAL A 217 -23.71 4.93 -6.62
C VAL A 217 -23.68 6.10 -7.61
N ALA A 218 -22.80 6.04 -8.60
CA ALA A 218 -22.69 7.07 -9.62
C ALA A 218 -23.16 6.56 -10.99
N LEU A 219 -23.92 7.41 -11.68
CA LEU A 219 -24.29 7.26 -13.08
C LEU A 219 -23.41 8.17 -13.93
N ILE A 220 -22.69 7.59 -14.88
CA ILE A 220 -21.80 8.28 -15.79
C ILE A 220 -22.39 8.20 -17.20
N LYS A 221 -22.61 9.35 -17.81
CA LYS A 221 -23.16 9.47 -19.16
C LYS A 221 -22.40 10.55 -19.95
N ILE A 222 -22.05 10.25 -21.20
CA ILE A 222 -21.34 11.19 -22.07
C ILE A 222 -22.11 12.50 -22.23
N GLY A 223 -21.42 13.63 -22.08
CA GLY A 223 -22.00 14.98 -22.24
C GLY A 223 -22.80 15.46 -21.03
N HIS A 224 -22.88 14.67 -19.94
CA HIS A 224 -23.59 15.03 -18.72
C HIS A 224 -22.61 15.12 -17.54
N ASN A 225 -23.01 15.81 -16.49
CA ASN A 225 -22.30 15.73 -15.22
C ASN A 225 -22.51 14.34 -14.61
N VAL A 226 -21.54 13.88 -13.79
CA VAL A 226 -21.68 12.65 -13.01
C VAL A 226 -22.78 12.84 -11.98
N GLU A 227 -23.77 11.98 -12.00
CA GLU A 227 -24.87 11.94 -11.03
C GLU A 227 -24.52 10.94 -9.93
N ILE A 228 -24.57 11.35 -8.67
CA ILE A 228 -24.24 10.48 -7.52
C ILE A 228 -25.45 10.43 -6.59
N ASN A 229 -25.84 9.20 -6.22
CA ASN A 229 -26.86 8.95 -5.22
C ASN A 229 -26.27 8.05 -4.11
N ASN A 230 -26.80 8.16 -2.90
CA ASN A 230 -26.60 7.13 -1.90
C ASN A 230 -27.60 5.96 -2.08
N LEU A 231 -27.51 4.95 -1.22
CA LEU A 231 -28.44 3.81 -1.28
C LEU A 231 -29.89 4.20 -0.89
N GLU A 232 -30.13 5.34 -0.30
CA GLU A 232 -31.45 5.89 0.07
C GLU A 232 -32.06 6.77 -1.05
N TYR A 233 -31.39 6.87 -2.22
CA TYR A 233 -31.76 7.72 -3.37
C TYR A 233 -31.64 9.22 -3.10
N GLU A 234 -30.78 9.61 -2.18
CA GLU A 234 -30.48 11.03 -1.96
C GLU A 234 -29.38 11.46 -2.92
N ASP A 235 -29.58 12.58 -3.60
CA ASP A 235 -28.60 13.17 -4.52
C ASP A 235 -27.41 13.74 -3.75
N ILE A 236 -26.21 13.43 -4.23
CA ILE A 236 -24.95 13.91 -3.68
C ILE A 236 -24.22 14.76 -4.71
N THR A 237 -23.83 15.96 -4.33
CA THR A 237 -22.99 16.81 -5.19
C THR A 237 -21.55 16.27 -5.21
N PRO A 238 -21.00 15.90 -6.38
CA PRO A 238 -19.63 15.37 -6.46
C PRO A 238 -18.58 16.45 -6.15
N GLU A 239 -17.56 16.09 -5.37
CA GLU A 239 -16.37 16.92 -5.18
C GLU A 239 -15.30 16.52 -6.20
N ILE A 240 -14.93 17.47 -7.09
CA ILE A 240 -13.88 17.25 -8.08
C ILE A 240 -12.55 17.69 -7.50
N LYS A 241 -11.57 16.79 -7.47
CA LYS A 241 -10.19 17.02 -6.97
C LYS A 241 -9.20 17.00 -8.12
N GLU A 242 -8.24 17.92 -8.09
CA GLU A 242 -7.12 17.91 -9.04
C GLU A 242 -5.97 17.08 -8.47
N VAL A 243 -5.51 16.09 -9.25
CA VAL A 243 -4.40 15.20 -8.89
C VAL A 243 -3.15 15.59 -9.68
N ASN A 244 -2.09 15.99 -8.98
CA ASN A 244 -0.82 16.40 -9.56
C ASN A 244 0.24 15.30 -9.37
N ILE A 245 0.22 14.28 -10.24
CA ILE A 245 1.25 13.23 -10.34
C ILE A 245 1.90 13.36 -11.72
N SER A 246 3.24 13.34 -11.80
CA SER A 246 3.95 13.34 -13.07
C SER A 246 4.01 11.94 -13.69
N LEU A 247 3.89 11.83 -15.01
CA LEU A 247 4.03 10.56 -15.73
C LEU A 247 5.43 9.93 -15.58
N GLU A 248 6.46 10.75 -15.50
CA GLU A 248 7.86 10.31 -15.29
C GLU A 248 8.03 9.50 -14.00
N ALA A 249 7.20 9.79 -12.99
CA ALA A 249 7.19 9.04 -11.74
C ALA A 249 6.69 7.59 -11.90
N LEU A 250 5.98 7.29 -12.99
CA LEU A 250 5.43 5.97 -13.31
C LEU A 250 6.35 5.14 -14.21
N GLU A 251 7.50 5.68 -14.60
CA GLU A 251 8.48 5.00 -15.45
C GLU A 251 9.68 4.53 -14.63
N LYS A 252 10.36 3.49 -15.09
CA LYS A 252 11.56 2.95 -14.42
C LYS A 252 12.77 3.89 -14.47
N GLY A 253 12.75 4.92 -15.31
CA GLY A 253 13.81 5.94 -15.39
C GLY A 253 15.20 5.37 -15.70
N GLY A 254 15.27 4.30 -16.51
CA GLY A 254 16.55 3.62 -16.86
C GLY A 254 16.96 2.49 -15.91
N TYR A 255 16.28 2.32 -14.78
CA TYR A 255 16.53 1.19 -13.88
C TYR A 255 15.89 -0.10 -14.40
N PRO A 256 16.48 -1.28 -14.13
CA PRO A 256 15.92 -2.56 -14.57
C PRO A 256 14.58 -2.88 -13.86
N HIS A 257 14.42 -2.44 -12.61
CA HIS A 257 13.26 -2.69 -11.77
C HIS A 257 12.78 -1.44 -11.05
N PHE A 258 11.47 -1.37 -10.75
CA PHE A 258 10.90 -0.29 -9.93
C PHE A 258 11.49 -0.27 -8.54
N MET A 259 11.64 -1.43 -7.89
CA MET A 259 12.21 -1.51 -6.55
C MET A 259 13.59 -0.86 -6.47
N LEU A 260 14.48 -1.09 -7.44
CA LEU A 260 15.80 -0.45 -7.45
C LEU A 260 15.68 1.06 -7.62
N LYS A 261 14.88 1.53 -8.57
CA LYS A 261 14.58 2.97 -8.72
C LYS A 261 14.10 3.57 -7.40
N GLU A 262 13.15 2.91 -6.74
CA GLU A 262 12.55 3.39 -5.48
C GLU A 262 13.55 3.40 -4.32
N ILE A 263 14.52 2.48 -4.30
CA ILE A 263 15.65 2.53 -3.37
C ILE A 263 16.53 3.76 -3.65
N TYR A 264 16.85 4.03 -4.92
CA TYR A 264 17.66 5.19 -5.32
C TYR A 264 16.92 6.53 -5.26
N ASP A 265 15.58 6.52 -5.27
CA ASP A 265 14.75 7.72 -5.06
C ASP A 265 14.78 8.24 -3.61
N GLN A 266 15.22 7.45 -2.63
CA GLN A 266 15.07 7.76 -1.20
C GLN A 266 15.73 9.07 -0.76
N PRO A 267 16.92 9.48 -1.23
CA PRO A 267 17.48 10.79 -0.87
C PRO A 267 16.52 11.93 -1.23
N LYS A 268 15.96 11.89 -2.43
CA LYS A 268 14.97 12.87 -2.89
C LYS A 268 13.67 12.78 -2.11
N CYS A 269 13.16 11.56 -1.89
CA CYS A 269 11.91 11.33 -1.17
C CYS A 269 11.96 11.87 0.26
N ILE A 270 13.06 11.67 0.98
CA ILE A 270 13.25 12.20 2.34
C ILE A 270 13.31 13.74 2.31
N SER A 271 14.02 14.33 1.32
CA SER A 271 14.02 15.78 1.12
C SER A 271 12.59 16.30 0.85
N ASP A 272 11.80 15.60 0.05
CA ASP A 272 10.40 15.95 -0.25
C ASP A 272 9.49 15.81 0.99
N CYS A 273 9.70 14.81 1.86
CA CYS A 273 9.01 14.67 3.15
C CYS A 273 9.27 15.89 4.07
N MET A 274 10.46 16.44 4.03
CA MET A 274 10.88 17.56 4.87
C MET A 274 10.53 18.94 4.29
N ARG A 275 10.25 19.01 2.98
CA ARG A 275 10.04 20.29 2.28
C ARG A 275 8.88 21.08 2.88
N GLY A 276 9.16 22.35 3.27
CA GLY A 276 8.19 23.24 3.91
C GLY A 276 7.81 22.86 5.34
N ARG A 277 8.43 21.81 5.89
CA ARG A 277 8.22 21.32 7.27
C ARG A 277 9.45 21.48 8.14
N LEU A 278 10.63 21.16 7.62
CA LEU A 278 11.91 21.36 8.28
C LEU A 278 12.49 22.71 7.84
N LEU A 279 12.50 23.69 8.73
CA LEU A 279 12.99 25.04 8.49
C LEU A 279 14.42 25.15 9.04
N ILE A 280 15.40 24.79 8.21
CA ILE A 280 16.81 24.62 8.65
C ILE A 280 17.40 25.94 9.17
N LYS A 281 17.09 27.08 8.52
CA LYS A 281 17.63 28.41 8.92
C LYS A 281 17.09 28.84 10.27
N GLU A 282 15.82 28.58 10.50
CA GLU A 282 15.08 28.88 11.72
C GLU A 282 15.26 27.80 12.80
N LYS A 283 15.91 26.69 12.43
CA LYS A 283 16.08 25.51 13.28
C LYS A 283 14.74 25.09 13.93
N SER A 284 13.70 24.99 13.12
CA SER A 284 12.35 24.70 13.60
C SER A 284 11.60 23.75 12.69
N ILE A 285 10.55 23.12 13.23
CA ILE A 285 9.67 22.23 12.48
C ILE A 285 8.27 22.84 12.46
N MET A 286 7.68 22.93 11.27
CA MET A 286 6.32 23.40 11.05
C MET A 286 5.44 22.25 10.55
N LEU A 287 4.49 21.80 11.35
CA LEU A 287 3.51 20.78 11.00
C LEU A 287 2.10 21.30 11.26
N SER A 288 1.38 21.67 10.18
CA SER A 288 0.00 22.14 10.26
C SER A 288 -0.92 21.14 10.96
N ALA A 289 -0.67 19.83 10.79
CA ALA A 289 -1.42 18.75 11.43
C ALA A 289 -1.42 18.83 12.97
N ILE A 290 -0.31 19.31 13.59
CA ILE A 290 -0.24 19.51 15.03
C ILE A 290 -1.02 20.77 15.41
N ASN A 291 -0.93 21.85 14.65
CA ASN A 291 -1.56 23.12 14.98
C ASN A 291 -3.10 23.04 15.00
N LEU A 292 -3.70 22.21 14.12
CA LEU A 292 -5.15 22.05 14.05
C LEU A 292 -5.76 21.40 15.30
N HIS A 293 -5.02 20.50 15.95
CA HIS A 293 -5.45 19.76 17.13
C HIS A 293 -4.43 19.85 18.27
N LYS A 294 -3.79 21.03 18.39
CA LYS A 294 -2.66 21.25 19.30
C LYS A 294 -2.95 20.84 20.73
N GLU A 295 -4.05 21.33 21.27
CA GLU A 295 -4.43 21.06 22.68
C GLU A 295 -4.64 19.55 22.93
N GLN A 296 -5.32 18.84 22.03
CA GLN A 296 -5.56 17.41 22.16
C GLN A 296 -4.25 16.61 22.07
N LEU A 297 -3.38 16.96 21.11
CA LEU A 297 -2.09 16.28 20.92
C LEU A 297 -1.11 16.52 22.07
N LEU A 298 -1.07 17.76 22.61
CA LEU A 298 -0.19 18.09 23.74
C LEU A 298 -0.67 17.45 25.05
N ASN A 299 -1.97 17.28 25.23
CA ASN A 299 -2.57 16.66 26.43
C ASN A 299 -2.78 15.16 26.30
N ALA A 300 -2.42 14.56 25.16
CA ALA A 300 -2.55 13.12 24.94
C ALA A 300 -1.84 12.33 26.05
N GLN A 301 -2.57 11.38 26.63
CA GLN A 301 -2.06 10.49 27.68
C GLN A 301 -1.40 9.26 27.07
N ARG A 302 -1.82 8.88 25.87
CA ARG A 302 -1.32 7.72 25.16
C ARG A 302 -1.48 7.90 23.64
N PHE A 303 -0.52 7.43 22.88
CA PHE A 303 -0.65 7.20 21.43
C PHE A 303 -0.82 5.72 21.16
N ILE A 304 -1.68 5.38 20.21
CA ILE A 304 -1.84 4.00 19.69
C ILE A 304 -1.58 4.05 18.20
N ILE A 305 -0.54 3.36 17.75
CA ILE A 305 -0.19 3.25 16.32
C ILE A 305 -0.77 1.96 15.78
N VAL A 306 -1.61 2.03 14.75
CA VAL A 306 -2.20 0.87 14.07
C VAL A 306 -1.71 0.80 12.63
N ALA A 307 -1.12 -0.34 12.24
CA ALA A 307 -0.56 -0.51 10.92
C ALA A 307 -0.37 -2.01 10.57
N CYS A 308 0.03 -2.29 9.33
CA CYS A 308 0.37 -3.62 8.83
C CYS A 308 1.76 -3.63 8.18
N GLY A 309 2.48 -4.76 8.27
CA GLY A 309 3.74 -5.02 7.58
C GLY A 309 4.81 -3.94 7.81
N THR A 310 5.41 -3.44 6.74
CA THR A 310 6.43 -2.39 6.75
C THR A 310 6.01 -1.14 7.53
N SER A 311 4.74 -0.73 7.42
CA SER A 311 4.21 0.42 8.16
C SER A 311 4.14 0.16 9.67
N TRP A 312 3.91 -1.09 10.09
CA TRP A 312 3.98 -1.48 11.49
C TRP A 312 5.42 -1.39 12.02
N HIS A 313 6.44 -1.80 11.23
CA HIS A 313 7.85 -1.61 11.59
C HIS A 313 8.23 -0.14 11.73
N ALA A 314 7.73 0.73 10.83
CA ALA A 314 7.90 2.18 10.98
C ALA A 314 7.22 2.70 12.26
N GLY A 315 6.05 2.17 12.60
CA GLY A 315 5.34 2.45 13.85
C GLY A 315 6.16 2.12 15.10
N LEU A 316 6.90 1.00 15.10
CA LEU A 316 7.79 0.63 16.21
C LEU A 316 8.94 1.65 16.40
N ILE A 317 9.47 2.22 15.31
CA ILE A 317 10.44 3.31 15.38
C ILE A 317 9.76 4.56 15.92
N GLY A 318 8.59 4.92 15.39
CA GLY A 318 7.78 6.04 15.86
C GLY A 318 7.47 5.97 17.36
N LYS A 319 7.15 4.79 17.88
CA LYS A 319 7.01 4.54 19.31
C LYS A 319 8.26 5.00 20.07
N GLN A 320 9.42 4.49 19.70
CA GLN A 320 10.66 4.82 20.40
C GLN A 320 10.99 6.33 20.31
N LEU A 321 10.72 6.97 19.17
CA LEU A 321 10.93 8.41 18.99
C LEU A 321 10.01 9.25 19.88
N ILE A 322 8.71 8.96 19.90
CA ILE A 322 7.71 9.67 20.71
C ILE A 322 8.00 9.47 22.20
N GLU A 323 8.26 8.23 22.62
CA GLU A 323 8.58 7.92 24.03
C GLU A 323 9.91 8.58 24.46
N THR A 324 10.91 8.63 23.56
CA THR A 324 12.22 9.24 23.86
C THR A 324 12.13 10.75 24.02
N TRP A 325 11.45 11.44 23.11
CA TRP A 325 11.43 12.89 23.08
C TRP A 325 10.19 13.51 23.73
N ALA A 326 9.00 13.06 23.36
CA ALA A 326 7.76 13.63 23.84
C ALA A 326 7.30 13.07 25.19
N LYS A 327 7.93 11.99 25.68
CA LYS A 327 7.64 11.37 27.00
C LYS A 327 6.17 10.94 27.17
N VAL A 328 5.54 10.44 26.10
CA VAL A 328 4.18 9.91 26.12
C VAL A 328 4.23 8.42 25.79
N PRO A 329 3.54 7.56 26.54
CA PRO A 329 3.45 6.13 26.24
C PRO A 329 2.85 5.87 24.85
N VAL A 330 3.41 4.91 24.13
CA VAL A 330 2.95 4.51 22.80
C VAL A 330 2.75 3.00 22.72
N GLU A 331 1.58 2.58 22.27
CA GLU A 331 1.31 1.20 21.88
C GLU A 331 1.41 1.07 20.35
N VAL A 332 1.92 -0.05 19.85
CA VAL A 332 1.97 -0.32 18.40
C VAL A 332 1.33 -1.66 18.14
N GLU A 333 0.25 -1.65 17.40
CA GLU A 333 -0.62 -2.79 17.21
C GLU A 333 -0.69 -3.20 15.73
N TYR A 334 -0.76 -4.50 15.47
CA TYR A 334 -1.22 -4.97 14.17
C TYR A 334 -2.68 -4.59 13.99
N ALA A 335 -2.99 -3.89 12.92
CA ALA A 335 -4.34 -3.39 12.68
C ALA A 335 -5.37 -4.55 12.57
N SER A 336 -4.97 -5.70 12.00
CA SER A 336 -5.78 -6.92 11.93
C SER A 336 -6.18 -7.45 13.30
N GLU A 337 -5.28 -7.42 14.28
CA GLU A 337 -5.56 -7.88 15.64
C GLU A 337 -6.34 -6.83 16.45
N PHE A 338 -5.95 -5.55 16.31
CA PHE A 338 -6.57 -4.43 17.02
C PHE A 338 -8.07 -4.36 16.78
N ARG A 339 -8.52 -4.53 15.53
CA ARG A 339 -9.94 -4.41 15.17
C ARG A 339 -10.85 -5.48 15.81
N TYR A 340 -10.31 -6.65 16.17
CA TYR A 340 -11.10 -7.78 16.66
C TYR A 340 -10.94 -8.07 18.16
N ARG A 341 -9.85 -7.63 18.80
CA ARG A 341 -9.59 -7.93 20.20
C ARG A 341 -10.38 -7.08 21.20
N ASN A 342 -11.30 -6.22 20.73
CA ASN A 342 -12.04 -5.26 21.56
C ASN A 342 -11.07 -4.36 22.38
N PRO A 343 -10.28 -3.49 21.74
CA PRO A 343 -9.24 -2.70 22.39
C PRO A 343 -9.84 -1.71 23.37
N VAL A 344 -9.12 -1.45 24.46
CA VAL A 344 -9.49 -0.39 25.41
C VAL A 344 -9.02 0.95 24.85
N ILE A 345 -9.95 1.74 24.36
CA ILE A 345 -9.72 3.10 23.86
C ILE A 345 -10.38 4.07 24.84
N GLN A 346 -9.63 5.05 25.29
CA GLN A 346 -10.08 6.05 26.27
C GLN A 346 -10.23 7.42 25.61
N GLU A 347 -11.08 8.25 26.20
CA GLU A 347 -11.15 9.66 25.83
C GLU A 347 -9.78 10.34 26.10
N GLY A 348 -9.23 11.04 25.09
CA GLY A 348 -7.89 11.61 25.14
C GLY A 348 -6.79 10.72 24.53
N ASP A 349 -7.10 9.48 24.11
CA ASP A 349 -6.19 8.70 23.29
C ASP A 349 -6.08 9.31 21.88
N VAL A 350 -4.89 9.22 21.30
CA VAL A 350 -4.64 9.55 19.91
C VAL A 350 -4.30 8.27 19.16
N VAL A 351 -5.08 7.95 18.14
CA VAL A 351 -4.82 6.77 17.29
C VAL A 351 -4.19 7.22 15.97
N ILE A 352 -2.97 6.73 15.70
CA ILE A 352 -2.21 7.02 14.48
C ILE A 352 -2.32 5.83 13.54
N ALA A 353 -2.94 6.03 12.37
CA ALA A 353 -2.94 5.03 11.29
C ALA A 353 -1.79 5.30 10.33
N ILE A 354 -0.96 4.29 10.07
CA ILE A 354 0.14 4.40 9.09
C ILE A 354 -0.14 3.45 7.92
N SER A 355 -0.20 4.00 6.70
CA SER A 355 -0.41 3.21 5.48
C SER A 355 0.17 3.92 4.26
N GLN A 356 0.97 3.22 3.44
CA GLN A 356 1.46 3.78 2.19
C GLN A 356 0.30 4.11 1.23
N SER A 357 -0.58 3.15 0.96
CA SER A 357 -1.72 3.33 0.05
C SER A 357 -2.85 4.16 0.66
N GLY A 358 -2.98 4.16 2.00
CA GLY A 358 -4.14 4.71 2.70
C GLY A 358 -5.44 3.92 2.45
N GLU A 359 -5.34 2.70 1.90
CA GLU A 359 -6.46 1.83 1.52
C GLU A 359 -6.38 0.44 2.17
N THR A 360 -5.44 0.22 3.10
CA THR A 360 -5.29 -1.07 3.79
C THR A 360 -6.54 -1.36 4.63
N ALA A 361 -7.25 -2.44 4.31
CA ALA A 361 -8.56 -2.75 4.88
C ALA A 361 -8.54 -2.81 6.41
N ASP A 362 -7.62 -3.60 6.98
CA ASP A 362 -7.50 -3.74 8.44
C ASP A 362 -7.16 -2.41 9.12
N THR A 363 -6.22 -1.65 8.55
CA THR A 363 -5.84 -0.33 9.10
C THR A 363 -7.01 0.64 9.08
N LEU A 364 -7.78 0.68 8.00
CA LEU A 364 -8.97 1.51 7.89
C LEU A 364 -10.05 1.10 8.89
N ALA A 365 -10.28 -0.20 9.06
CA ALA A 365 -11.27 -0.71 10.00
C ALA A 365 -10.87 -0.43 11.47
N ALA A 366 -9.61 -0.66 11.83
CA ALA A 366 -9.06 -0.31 13.15
C ALA A 366 -9.20 1.20 13.43
N PHE A 367 -8.97 2.02 12.42
CA PHE A 367 -9.07 3.48 12.50
C PHE A 367 -10.52 3.97 12.68
N ARG A 368 -11.48 3.35 11.97
CA ARG A 368 -12.91 3.63 12.15
C ARG A 368 -13.38 3.24 13.56
N LEU A 369 -12.94 2.07 14.06
CA LEU A 369 -13.22 1.64 15.43
C LEU A 369 -12.70 2.68 16.46
N ALA A 370 -11.51 3.23 16.24
CA ALA A 370 -10.97 4.30 17.08
C ALA A 370 -11.84 5.55 17.06
N LYS A 371 -12.32 5.95 15.88
CA LYS A 371 -13.19 7.12 15.71
C LYS A 371 -14.56 6.94 16.39
N GLU A 372 -15.15 5.76 16.30
CA GLU A 372 -16.40 5.40 16.99
C GLU A 372 -16.24 5.49 18.52
N ASN A 373 -15.03 5.21 19.03
CA ASN A 373 -14.67 5.35 20.44
C ASN A 373 -14.14 6.76 20.80
N LYS A 374 -14.32 7.76 19.93
CA LYS A 374 -13.99 9.18 20.15
C LYS A 374 -12.50 9.49 20.37
N ALA A 375 -11.59 8.62 19.94
CA ALA A 375 -10.18 8.94 19.89
C ALA A 375 -9.91 9.99 18.81
N LEU A 376 -8.89 10.83 18.98
CA LEU A 376 -8.38 11.67 17.90
C LEU A 376 -7.68 10.78 16.86
N CYS A 377 -8.18 10.82 15.63
CA CYS A 377 -7.70 9.98 14.53
C CYS A 377 -6.68 10.73 13.66
N PHE A 378 -5.41 10.32 13.72
CA PHE A 378 -4.29 10.92 13.01
C PHE A 378 -3.80 10.00 11.89
N GLY A 379 -3.82 10.46 10.62
CA GLY A 379 -3.39 9.66 9.47
C GLY A 379 -1.97 9.99 9.00
N ILE A 380 -1.13 8.98 8.78
CA ILE A 380 0.16 9.09 8.08
C ILE A 380 0.07 8.24 6.82
N VAL A 381 -0.13 8.89 5.67
CA VAL A 381 -0.39 8.21 4.39
C VAL A 381 0.38 8.86 3.25
N ASN A 382 0.57 8.14 2.14
CA ASN A 382 1.21 8.70 0.94
C ASN A 382 0.20 9.20 -0.09
N VAL A 383 -0.92 8.48 -0.27
CA VAL A 383 -1.88 8.78 -1.34
C VAL A 383 -2.89 9.83 -0.85
N VAL A 384 -2.87 10.98 -1.53
CA VAL A 384 -3.81 12.08 -1.29
C VAL A 384 -5.24 11.63 -1.63
N GLY A 385 -6.19 11.94 -0.72
CA GLY A 385 -7.59 11.57 -0.91
C GLY A 385 -7.92 10.09 -0.68
N SER A 386 -6.97 9.29 -0.17
CA SER A 386 -7.22 7.90 0.20
C SER A 386 -8.25 7.76 1.32
N SER A 387 -8.78 6.56 1.52
CA SER A 387 -9.83 6.29 2.51
C SER A 387 -9.39 6.62 3.95
N ILE A 388 -8.16 6.28 4.33
CA ILE A 388 -7.62 6.64 5.66
C ILE A 388 -7.43 8.16 5.75
N ALA A 389 -6.94 8.84 4.69
CA ALA A 389 -6.81 10.29 4.68
C ALA A 389 -8.16 10.99 4.93
N ARG A 390 -9.23 10.54 4.26
CA ARG A 390 -10.57 11.10 4.44
C ARG A 390 -11.19 10.79 5.81
N ALA A 391 -10.86 9.64 6.39
CA ALA A 391 -11.35 9.25 7.72
C ALA A 391 -10.62 9.98 8.85
N SER A 392 -9.45 10.55 8.59
CA SER A 392 -8.61 11.25 9.59
C SER A 392 -9.20 12.58 9.99
N ASP A 393 -9.09 12.92 11.28
CA ASP A 393 -9.40 14.26 11.79
C ASP A 393 -8.26 15.23 11.44
N THR A 394 -7.03 14.73 11.43
CA THR A 394 -5.81 15.40 10.98
C THR A 394 -4.77 14.38 10.54
N GLY A 395 -3.67 14.82 9.89
CA GLY A 395 -2.64 13.90 9.46
C GLY A 395 -1.55 14.53 8.61
N ILE A 396 -0.62 13.68 8.16
CA ILE A 396 0.55 14.08 7.39
C ILE A 396 0.69 13.17 6.17
N TYR A 397 0.81 13.76 4.99
CA TYR A 397 1.23 13.02 3.79
C TYR A 397 2.75 12.86 3.76
N ILE A 398 3.24 11.65 3.43
CA ILE A 398 4.68 11.39 3.38
C ILE A 398 5.36 11.91 2.11
N HIS A 399 4.62 12.19 1.04
CA HIS A 399 5.11 12.80 -0.22
C HIS A 399 6.28 12.08 -0.91
N VAL A 400 6.37 10.75 -0.82
CA VAL A 400 7.42 9.96 -1.49
C VAL A 400 7.10 9.64 -2.96
N GLY A 401 6.00 10.17 -3.48
CA GLY A 401 5.51 9.85 -4.82
C GLY A 401 4.94 8.42 -4.92
N PRO A 402 4.56 7.97 -6.12
CA PRO A 402 4.09 6.61 -6.34
C PRO A 402 5.17 5.57 -6.00
N GLU A 403 4.77 4.49 -5.34
CA GLU A 403 5.61 3.33 -5.05
C GLU A 403 4.94 2.11 -5.68
N ILE A 404 5.59 1.52 -6.70
CA ILE A 404 5.04 0.49 -7.59
C ILE A 404 5.54 -0.90 -7.20
N GLY A 405 6.81 -1.02 -6.84
CA GLY A 405 7.38 -2.28 -6.34
C GLY A 405 6.54 -2.81 -5.17
N VAL A 406 6.17 -4.10 -5.21
CA VAL A 406 5.29 -4.70 -4.19
C VAL A 406 5.94 -4.62 -2.81
N ALA A 407 7.21 -4.97 -2.69
CA ALA A 407 7.98 -4.79 -1.46
C ALA A 407 8.27 -3.30 -1.24
N SER A 408 7.78 -2.75 -0.14
CA SER A 408 7.88 -1.32 0.18
C SER A 408 9.32 -0.93 0.57
N THR A 409 9.81 0.20 0.07
CA THR A 409 11.16 0.72 0.33
C THR A 409 11.13 2.19 0.75
N LYS A 410 10.89 3.11 -0.19
CA LYS A 410 10.88 4.57 0.06
C LYS A 410 9.72 5.01 0.94
N ALA A 411 8.60 4.29 0.95
CA ALA A 411 7.51 4.59 1.86
C ALA A 411 7.91 4.35 3.32
N PHE A 412 8.72 3.32 3.62
CA PHE A 412 9.24 3.06 4.95
C PHE A 412 10.08 4.24 5.45
N THR A 413 11.09 4.66 4.70
CA THR A 413 11.96 5.79 5.09
C THR A 413 11.19 7.11 5.15
N GLY A 414 10.20 7.31 4.26
CA GLY A 414 9.29 8.46 4.32
C GLY A 414 8.42 8.46 5.59
N GLN A 415 7.87 7.31 5.99
CA GLN A 415 7.10 7.16 7.22
C GLN A 415 7.98 7.43 8.45
N VAL A 416 9.18 6.87 8.51
CA VAL A 416 10.13 7.13 9.61
C VAL A 416 10.51 8.61 9.67
N THR A 417 10.75 9.26 8.52
CA THR A 417 11.07 10.70 8.46
C THR A 417 9.92 11.55 9.03
N VAL A 418 8.68 11.25 8.63
CA VAL A 418 7.50 11.99 9.09
C VAL A 418 7.24 11.74 10.58
N LEU A 419 7.42 10.50 11.06
CA LEU A 419 7.34 10.17 12.48
C LEU A 419 8.41 10.90 13.31
N THR A 420 9.62 11.05 12.76
CA THR A 420 10.71 11.84 13.37
C THR A 420 10.31 13.32 13.49
N LEU A 421 9.81 13.92 12.40
CA LEU A 421 9.32 15.29 12.41
C LEU A 421 8.19 15.49 13.42
N PHE A 422 7.23 14.56 13.45
CA PHE A 422 6.11 14.59 14.38
C PHE A 422 6.56 14.52 15.84
N ALA A 423 7.42 13.54 16.17
CA ALA A 423 7.90 13.34 17.53
C ALA A 423 8.73 14.52 18.04
N LEU A 424 9.59 15.10 17.18
CA LEU A 424 10.38 16.29 17.50
C LEU A 424 9.50 17.54 17.73
N ALA A 425 8.55 17.79 16.82
CA ALA A 425 7.64 18.93 16.95
C ALA A 425 6.76 18.79 18.21
N LEU A 426 6.24 17.60 18.48
CA LEU A 426 5.46 17.32 19.67
C LEU A 426 6.29 17.53 20.96
N ALA A 427 7.53 17.03 20.99
CA ALA A 427 8.43 17.16 22.12
C ALA A 427 8.81 18.61 22.41
N HIS A 428 9.10 19.39 21.35
CA HIS A 428 9.41 20.82 21.46
C HIS A 428 8.23 21.60 22.04
N GLU A 429 7.02 21.38 21.51
CA GLU A 429 5.80 22.05 22.00
C GLU A 429 5.41 21.63 23.43
N ARG A 430 5.75 20.43 23.84
CA ARG A 430 5.57 19.92 25.22
C ARG A 430 6.68 20.40 26.17
N GLY A 431 7.77 20.94 25.67
CA GLY A 431 8.95 21.32 26.46
C GLY A 431 9.70 20.12 27.06
N THR A 432 9.65 18.95 26.43
CA THR A 432 10.23 17.69 26.93
C THR A 432 11.58 17.34 26.29
N ILE A 433 12.03 18.10 25.31
CA ILE A 433 13.35 18.00 24.67
C ILE A 433 14.13 19.30 24.93
N SER A 434 15.46 19.23 25.10
CA SER A 434 16.29 20.42 25.20
C SER A 434 16.38 21.14 23.84
N GLN A 435 16.59 22.46 23.88
CA GLN A 435 16.75 23.24 22.64
C GLN A 435 17.98 22.77 21.85
N GLU A 436 19.07 22.41 22.53
CA GLU A 436 20.30 21.92 21.92
C GLU A 436 20.06 20.59 21.16
N GLU A 437 19.46 19.59 21.80
CA GLU A 437 19.15 18.29 21.18
C GLU A 437 18.15 18.45 20.02
N TYR A 438 17.16 19.33 20.16
CA TYR A 438 16.20 19.64 19.11
C TYR A 438 16.88 20.23 17.85
N GLU A 439 17.73 21.26 18.04
CA GLU A 439 18.45 21.90 16.94
C GLU A 439 19.49 20.97 16.30
N GLU A 440 20.23 20.21 17.10
CA GLU A 440 21.18 19.21 16.61
C GLU A 440 20.47 18.16 15.73
N THR A 441 19.33 17.66 16.19
CA THR A 441 18.57 16.65 15.44
C THR A 441 18.00 17.22 14.14
N ILE A 442 17.55 18.47 14.12
CA ILE A 442 17.11 19.17 12.88
C ILE A 442 18.24 19.24 11.86
N VAL A 443 19.42 19.65 12.28
CA VAL A 443 20.59 19.78 11.39
C VAL A 443 21.00 18.41 10.87
N GLU A 444 21.04 17.42 11.74
CA GLU A 444 21.42 16.06 11.34
C GLU A 444 20.38 15.42 10.42
N LEU A 445 19.07 15.61 10.66
CA LEU A 445 18.00 15.12 9.81
C LEU A 445 18.10 15.73 8.39
N ALA A 446 18.50 17.00 8.28
CA ALA A 446 18.70 17.66 6.99
C ALA A 446 19.85 17.03 6.17
N ASN A 447 20.83 16.40 6.84
CA ASN A 447 21.99 15.76 6.21
C ASN A 447 21.72 14.30 5.80
N ILE A 448 20.62 13.68 6.25
CA ILE A 448 20.28 12.27 5.97
C ILE A 448 20.24 11.98 4.47
N PRO A 449 19.63 12.80 3.59
CA PRO A 449 19.61 12.53 2.15
C PRO A 449 21.01 12.34 1.54
N GLU A 450 21.98 13.18 1.89
CA GLU A 450 23.35 13.07 1.41
C GLU A 450 24.04 11.81 1.95
N LYS A 451 23.81 11.48 3.22
CA LYS A 451 24.34 10.25 3.84
C LYS A 451 23.79 8.99 3.17
N ILE A 452 22.50 8.97 2.81
CA ILE A 452 21.90 7.86 2.03
C ILE A 452 22.57 7.78 0.66
N GLN A 453 22.78 8.90 -0.04
CA GLN A 453 23.45 8.86 -1.34
C GLN A 453 24.84 8.22 -1.24
N ARG A 454 25.61 8.53 -0.20
CA ARG A 454 26.93 7.91 0.04
C ARG A 454 26.84 6.38 0.25
N ILE A 455 25.75 5.88 0.80
CA ILE A 455 25.51 4.42 0.91
C ILE A 455 25.20 3.84 -0.45
N LEU A 456 24.32 4.48 -1.24
CA LEU A 456 23.93 4.07 -2.58
C LEU A 456 25.13 4.05 -3.54
N ASP A 457 26.08 4.96 -3.38
CA ASP A 457 27.32 5.02 -4.18
C ASP A 457 28.23 3.78 -3.94
N LYS A 458 27.99 3.02 -2.87
CA LYS A 458 28.69 1.76 -2.53
C LYS A 458 27.90 0.50 -2.94
N ASP A 459 26.87 0.60 -3.80
CA ASP A 459 25.95 -0.48 -4.15
C ASP A 459 26.66 -1.73 -4.69
N ASP A 460 27.69 -1.58 -5.53
CA ASP A 460 28.46 -2.73 -6.06
C ASP A 460 29.09 -3.58 -4.94
N ALA A 461 29.62 -2.95 -3.89
CA ALA A 461 30.19 -3.66 -2.75
C ALA A 461 29.09 -4.40 -1.94
N ILE A 462 27.90 -3.80 -1.81
CA ILE A 462 26.75 -4.44 -1.16
C ILE A 462 26.27 -5.64 -1.98
N LYS A 463 26.26 -5.51 -3.30
CA LYS A 463 25.93 -6.59 -4.22
C LYS A 463 26.85 -7.79 -4.06
N ASP A 464 28.17 -7.57 -3.92
CA ASP A 464 29.14 -8.65 -3.70
C ASP A 464 28.87 -9.39 -2.39
N ILE A 465 28.54 -8.67 -1.31
CA ILE A 465 28.15 -9.27 -0.03
C ILE A 465 26.84 -10.05 -0.17
N ALA A 466 25.85 -9.52 -0.89
CA ALA A 466 24.58 -10.20 -1.12
C ALA A 466 24.74 -11.57 -1.83
N MET A 467 25.80 -11.75 -2.64
CA MET A 467 26.10 -13.04 -3.26
C MET A 467 26.27 -14.15 -2.25
N SER A 468 26.83 -13.87 -1.06
CA SER A 468 27.03 -14.86 0.01
C SER A 468 25.71 -15.37 0.61
N LEU A 469 24.62 -14.62 0.44
CA LEU A 469 23.28 -14.97 0.95
C LEU A 469 22.42 -15.71 -0.08
N THR A 470 22.81 -15.73 -1.36
CA THR A 470 21.97 -16.24 -2.48
C THR A 470 21.54 -17.69 -2.31
N TYR A 471 22.40 -18.52 -1.70
CA TYR A 471 22.18 -19.95 -1.47
C TYR A 471 21.68 -20.28 -0.06
N ALA A 472 21.49 -19.29 0.80
CA ALA A 472 20.95 -19.50 2.12
C ALA A 472 19.48 -19.93 2.04
N GLU A 473 19.07 -20.88 2.87
CA GLU A 473 17.66 -21.25 3.03
C GLU A 473 16.97 -20.40 4.11
N ASN A 474 17.76 -20.02 5.13
CA ASN A 474 17.32 -19.24 6.28
C ASN A 474 18.31 -18.10 6.55
N ALA A 475 17.85 -17.06 7.23
CA ALA A 475 18.69 -15.95 7.70
C ALA A 475 18.11 -15.32 8.97
N LEU A 476 18.97 -14.88 9.87
CA LEU A 476 18.58 -14.11 11.05
C LEU A 476 19.05 -12.66 10.93
N TYR A 477 18.21 -11.74 11.37
CA TYR A 477 18.50 -10.31 11.42
C TYR A 477 18.46 -9.83 12.86
N MET A 478 19.52 -9.19 13.33
CA MET A 478 19.70 -8.81 14.72
C MET A 478 19.89 -7.31 14.88
N GLY A 479 19.08 -6.69 15.72
CA GLY A 479 19.20 -5.28 16.06
C GLY A 479 18.92 -5.01 17.54
N ARG A 480 19.26 -3.83 18.02
CA ARG A 480 18.93 -3.34 19.38
C ARG A 480 18.46 -1.90 19.35
N GLY A 481 17.57 -1.54 20.30
CA GLY A 481 17.02 -0.20 20.37
C GLY A 481 16.34 0.17 19.04
N PHE A 482 16.66 1.34 18.49
CA PHE A 482 16.10 1.83 17.22
C PHE A 482 16.38 0.92 16.01
N ASN A 483 17.42 0.10 16.07
CA ASN A 483 17.79 -0.82 15.00
C ASN A 483 17.06 -2.19 15.08
N PHE A 484 16.32 -2.51 16.15
CA PHE A 484 15.52 -3.74 16.19
C PHE A 484 14.38 -3.72 15.15
N PRO A 485 13.56 -2.67 15.06
CA PRO A 485 12.56 -2.60 13.98
C PRO A 485 13.17 -2.62 12.57
N VAL A 486 14.39 -2.12 12.40
CA VAL A 486 15.11 -2.20 11.11
C VAL A 486 15.53 -3.63 10.80
N ALA A 487 15.91 -4.42 11.79
CA ALA A 487 16.18 -5.84 11.61
C ALA A 487 14.93 -6.61 11.18
N LEU A 488 13.75 -6.30 11.76
CA LEU A 488 12.47 -6.84 11.30
C LEU A 488 12.18 -6.47 9.85
N GLU A 489 12.41 -5.22 9.48
CA GLU A 489 12.18 -4.74 8.12
C GLU A 489 13.14 -5.38 7.11
N GLY A 490 14.42 -5.52 7.42
CA GLY A 490 15.39 -6.21 6.57
C GLY A 490 15.04 -7.68 6.34
N ALA A 491 14.64 -8.39 7.40
CA ALA A 491 14.16 -9.76 7.31
C ALA A 491 12.89 -9.87 6.46
N LEU A 492 11.96 -8.91 6.60
CA LEU A 492 10.74 -8.85 5.78
C LEU A 492 11.09 -8.67 4.30
N LYS A 493 11.96 -7.72 3.96
CA LYS A 493 12.39 -7.48 2.56
C LYS A 493 13.02 -8.73 1.95
N LEU A 494 13.93 -9.40 2.67
CA LEU A 494 14.55 -10.61 2.15
C LEU A 494 13.52 -11.72 1.87
N LYS A 495 12.62 -12.01 2.81
CA LYS A 495 11.61 -13.07 2.62
C LYS A 495 10.60 -12.76 1.51
N GLU A 496 10.19 -11.50 1.36
CA GLU A 496 9.19 -11.09 0.37
C GLU A 496 9.65 -11.34 -1.07
N ILE A 497 10.90 -11.02 -1.40
CA ILE A 497 11.37 -11.01 -2.78
C ILE A 497 12.34 -12.13 -3.13
N SER A 498 13.05 -12.71 -2.15
CA SER A 498 14.01 -13.82 -2.38
C SER A 498 13.47 -15.19 -2.00
N TYR A 499 12.37 -15.23 -1.22
CA TYR A 499 11.75 -16.42 -0.65
C TYR A 499 12.65 -17.19 0.33
N ILE A 500 13.73 -16.57 0.79
CA ILE A 500 14.54 -17.07 1.90
C ILE A 500 13.77 -16.83 3.20
N HIS A 501 13.64 -17.84 4.04
CA HIS A 501 13.03 -17.67 5.35
C HIS A 501 13.93 -16.79 6.23
N ALA A 502 13.49 -15.59 6.54
CA ALA A 502 14.25 -14.62 7.32
C ALA A 502 13.46 -14.10 8.50
N GLU A 503 14.09 -14.00 9.66
CA GLU A 503 13.47 -13.50 10.89
C GLU A 503 14.33 -12.42 11.55
N GLY A 504 13.65 -11.39 12.11
CA GLY A 504 14.29 -10.33 12.87
C GLY A 504 14.07 -10.52 14.37
N TYR A 505 15.13 -10.32 15.16
CA TYR A 505 15.08 -10.42 16.60
C TYR A 505 15.77 -9.25 17.30
N PRO A 506 15.32 -8.87 18.51
CA PRO A 506 16.19 -8.11 19.42
C PRO A 506 17.42 -8.96 19.73
N ALA A 507 18.63 -8.47 19.46
CA ALA A 507 19.84 -9.33 19.53
C ALA A 507 20.03 -10.01 20.89
N ALA A 508 19.55 -9.43 21.97
CA ALA A 508 19.61 -10.06 23.30
C ALA A 508 18.68 -11.28 23.43
N GLU A 509 17.53 -11.27 22.74
CA GLU A 509 16.52 -12.35 22.78
C GLU A 509 16.99 -13.62 22.04
N MET A 510 18.04 -13.50 21.24
CA MET A 510 18.67 -14.66 20.58
C MET A 510 18.96 -15.79 21.56
N LYS A 511 19.37 -15.47 22.79
CA LYS A 511 19.71 -16.44 23.85
C LYS A 511 18.52 -17.27 24.35
N HIS A 512 17.30 -16.79 24.11
CA HIS A 512 16.08 -17.39 24.62
C HIS A 512 15.38 -18.30 23.59
N GLY A 513 16.16 -18.83 22.64
CA GLY A 513 15.66 -19.80 21.64
C GLY A 513 16.42 -19.75 20.33
N PRO A 514 16.40 -18.62 19.59
CA PRO A 514 16.94 -18.53 18.22
C PRO A 514 18.42 -18.93 18.08
N ILE A 515 19.21 -18.81 19.15
CA ILE A 515 20.63 -19.23 19.16
C ILE A 515 20.82 -20.73 18.85
N ALA A 516 19.78 -21.55 19.05
CA ALA A 516 19.80 -22.96 18.70
C ALA A 516 19.85 -23.22 17.18
N LEU A 517 19.49 -22.24 16.38
CA LEU A 517 19.48 -22.31 14.91
C LEU A 517 20.83 -21.93 14.29
N ILE A 518 21.78 -21.44 15.09
CA ILE A 518 23.04 -20.91 14.58
C ILE A 518 24.03 -22.06 14.32
N ASP A 519 24.43 -22.17 13.07
CA ASP A 519 25.47 -23.05 12.56
C ASP A 519 26.25 -22.36 11.43
N GLU A 520 27.14 -23.07 10.77
CA GLU A 520 27.96 -22.58 9.67
C GLU A 520 27.18 -22.25 8.37
N ASN A 521 25.91 -22.66 8.26
CA ASN A 521 25.04 -22.42 7.11
C ASN A 521 24.03 -21.28 7.37
N MET A 522 23.92 -20.82 8.63
CA MET A 522 23.01 -19.77 9.04
C MET A 522 23.68 -18.39 8.97
N PRO A 523 23.41 -17.57 7.95
CA PRO A 523 23.84 -16.18 7.95
C PRO A 523 23.07 -15.37 8.99
N VAL A 524 23.79 -14.56 9.74
CA VAL A 524 23.24 -13.64 10.74
C VAL A 524 23.65 -12.21 10.38
N VAL A 525 22.67 -11.38 10.07
CA VAL A 525 22.88 -9.98 9.74
C VAL A 525 22.71 -9.13 10.99
N PHE A 526 23.77 -8.48 11.44
CA PHE A 526 23.74 -7.56 12.58
C PHE A 526 23.70 -6.10 12.16
N ILE A 527 22.91 -5.29 12.85
CA ILE A 527 22.93 -3.82 12.72
C ILE A 527 23.68 -3.29 13.95
N ALA A 528 24.97 -3.02 13.76
CA ALA A 528 25.93 -2.73 14.83
C ALA A 528 26.49 -1.28 14.71
N THR A 529 25.58 -0.31 14.61
CA THR A 529 25.95 1.11 14.56
C THR A 529 26.38 1.64 15.93
N HIS A 530 27.19 2.71 15.94
CA HIS A 530 27.64 3.33 17.18
C HIS A 530 26.48 3.99 17.93
N HIS A 531 26.15 3.49 19.12
CA HIS A 531 25.17 4.03 20.05
C HIS A 531 25.35 3.42 21.45
N GLN A 532 24.53 3.80 22.43
CA GLN A 532 24.66 3.36 23.83
C GLN A 532 24.70 1.83 24.02
N LEU A 533 24.05 1.05 23.13
CA LEU A 533 24.01 -0.40 23.21
C LEU A 533 25.10 -1.09 22.36
N TYR A 534 26.01 -0.35 21.73
CA TYR A 534 27.01 -0.87 20.80
C TYR A 534 27.86 -2.01 21.43
N LYS A 535 28.41 -1.81 22.65
CA LYS A 535 29.17 -2.86 23.36
C LYS A 535 28.35 -4.13 23.61
N LYS A 536 27.04 -4.00 23.78
CA LYS A 536 26.13 -5.14 23.98
C LYS A 536 25.89 -5.91 22.68
N ILE A 537 25.88 -5.20 21.54
CA ILE A 537 25.79 -5.84 20.22
C ILE A 537 27.07 -6.63 19.92
N ILE A 538 28.26 -6.07 20.20
CA ILE A 538 29.53 -6.79 20.05
C ILE A 538 29.47 -8.13 20.81
N SER A 539 29.04 -8.11 22.06
CA SER A 539 28.91 -9.35 22.83
C SER A 539 27.95 -10.37 22.18
N ASN A 540 26.85 -9.89 21.58
CA ASN A 540 25.93 -10.79 20.85
C ASN A 540 26.57 -11.34 19.57
N ILE A 541 27.37 -10.56 18.86
CA ILE A 541 28.13 -11.00 17.67
C ILE A 541 29.14 -12.09 18.06
N GLU A 542 29.88 -11.88 19.15
CA GLU A 542 30.84 -12.87 19.68
C GLU A 542 30.16 -14.20 20.05
N GLU A 543 28.96 -14.16 20.60
CA GLU A 543 28.17 -15.35 20.93
C GLU A 543 27.79 -16.17 19.67
N VAL A 544 27.45 -15.49 18.57
CA VAL A 544 27.18 -16.12 17.26
C VAL A 544 28.46 -16.68 16.67
N LYS A 545 29.54 -15.90 16.71
CA LYS A 545 30.87 -16.32 16.22
C LYS A 545 31.38 -17.58 16.93
N ALA A 546 31.16 -17.67 18.26
CA ALA A 546 31.56 -18.85 19.06
C ALA A 546 30.81 -20.14 18.64
N ARG A 547 29.77 -20.04 17.82
CA ARG A 547 28.96 -21.15 17.26
C ARG A 547 29.13 -21.32 15.75
N ASN A 548 30.20 -20.74 15.20
CA ASN A 548 30.53 -20.76 13.79
C ASN A 548 29.46 -20.12 12.88
N GLY A 549 28.58 -19.26 13.41
CA GLY A 549 27.60 -18.53 12.61
C GLY A 549 28.28 -17.56 11.65
N ARG A 550 27.72 -17.41 10.46
CA ARG A 550 28.20 -16.52 9.40
C ARG A 550 27.69 -15.10 9.66
N ILE A 551 28.58 -14.19 9.96
CA ILE A 551 28.24 -12.84 10.44
C ILE A 551 28.44 -11.80 9.35
N ILE A 552 27.36 -11.13 8.98
CA ILE A 552 27.36 -9.94 8.14
C ILE A 552 26.93 -8.77 9.01
N SER A 553 27.70 -7.68 9.04
CA SER A 553 27.39 -6.56 9.94
C SER A 553 27.27 -5.24 9.18
N ILE A 554 26.20 -4.47 9.50
CA ILE A 554 26.09 -3.06 9.13
C ILE A 554 26.70 -2.25 10.25
N VAL A 555 27.75 -1.50 9.95
CA VAL A 555 28.58 -0.80 10.93
C VAL A 555 28.68 0.69 10.61
N THR A 556 28.99 1.51 11.60
CA THR A 556 29.39 2.91 11.36
C THR A 556 30.75 2.96 10.66
N GLU A 557 30.95 3.88 9.74
CA GLU A 557 32.21 4.06 9.01
C GLU A 557 33.41 4.09 9.96
N GLY A 558 34.46 3.29 9.61
CA GLY A 558 35.69 3.18 10.40
C GLY A 558 35.60 2.26 11.62
N ASP A 559 34.55 1.46 11.76
CA ASP A 559 34.43 0.49 12.85
C ASP A 559 35.37 -0.70 12.64
N GLU A 560 36.45 -0.74 13.40
CA GLU A 560 37.39 -1.86 13.35
C GLU A 560 37.00 -3.03 14.26
N ALA A 561 36.24 -2.80 15.34
CA ALA A 561 35.95 -3.81 16.35
C ALA A 561 35.02 -4.88 15.80
N VAL A 562 33.90 -4.48 15.19
CA VAL A 562 32.94 -5.39 14.57
C VAL A 562 33.50 -5.95 13.26
N THR A 563 34.24 -5.18 12.47
CA THR A 563 34.86 -5.64 11.23
C THR A 563 35.79 -6.83 11.45
N LYS A 564 36.58 -6.86 12.52
CA LYS A 564 37.50 -7.97 12.85
C LYS A 564 36.78 -9.27 13.23
N ILE A 565 35.53 -9.20 13.64
CA ILE A 565 34.75 -10.37 14.09
C ILE A 565 33.66 -10.80 13.12
N SER A 566 33.41 -10.04 12.07
CA SER A 566 32.44 -10.33 11.01
C SER A 566 33.10 -10.95 9.77
N GLU A 567 32.34 -11.76 9.01
CA GLU A 567 32.75 -12.29 7.70
C GLU A 567 32.76 -11.17 6.65
N ALA A 568 31.75 -10.29 6.73
CA ALA A 568 31.65 -9.12 5.87
C ALA A 568 31.01 -7.94 6.63
N THR A 569 31.39 -6.73 6.24
CA THR A 569 30.81 -5.49 6.81
C THR A 569 30.36 -4.52 5.72
N ILE A 570 29.25 -3.82 6.00
CA ILE A 570 28.76 -2.71 5.20
C ILE A 570 28.82 -1.46 6.06
N GLU A 571 29.64 -0.52 5.65
CA GLU A 571 29.82 0.74 6.37
C GLU A 571 28.77 1.77 5.96
N ILE A 572 28.14 2.37 6.96
CA ILE A 572 27.23 3.52 6.79
C ILE A 572 27.77 4.76 7.51
N PRO A 573 27.46 5.98 7.03
CA PRO A 573 27.87 7.22 7.69
C PRO A 573 27.39 7.29 9.14
N GLU A 574 28.19 7.93 9.99
CA GLU A 574 27.79 8.20 11.37
C GLU A 574 26.57 9.13 11.42
N THR A 575 25.66 8.87 12.35
CA THR A 575 24.48 9.69 12.61
C THR A 575 23.98 9.50 14.05
N LEU A 576 23.01 10.33 14.47
CA LEU A 576 22.34 10.15 15.77
C LEU A 576 21.63 8.80 15.84
N ALA A 577 21.66 8.17 17.01
CA ALA A 577 21.03 6.85 17.23
C ALA A 577 19.53 6.82 16.84
N THR A 578 18.82 7.93 17.06
CA THR A 578 17.42 8.14 16.70
C THR A 578 17.16 8.21 15.20
N LEU A 579 18.17 8.59 14.41
CA LEU A 579 18.12 8.71 12.95
C LEU A 579 18.77 7.50 12.24
N ALA A 580 19.51 6.66 12.97
CA ALA A 580 20.16 5.47 12.41
C ALA A 580 19.24 4.57 11.58
N PRO A 581 17.94 4.38 11.90
CA PRO A 581 17.00 3.61 11.08
C PRO A 581 16.91 4.08 9.62
N LEU A 582 17.04 5.39 9.36
CA LEU A 582 16.99 5.94 8.00
C LEU A 582 18.20 5.54 7.15
N LEU A 583 19.35 5.32 7.77
CA LEU A 583 20.58 4.89 7.08
C LEU A 583 20.71 3.37 7.04
N SER A 584 20.48 2.68 8.17
CA SER A 584 20.70 1.25 8.30
C SER A 584 19.70 0.39 7.50
N SER A 585 18.55 0.94 7.13
CA SER A 585 17.58 0.25 6.27
C SER A 585 18.02 0.15 4.80
N ILE A 586 18.82 1.10 4.30
CA ILE A 586 19.22 1.16 2.89
C ILE A 586 20.03 -0.08 2.46
N PRO A 587 21.13 -0.45 3.14
CA PRO A 587 21.88 -1.63 2.75
C PRO A 587 21.05 -2.93 2.88
N LEU A 588 20.10 -3.02 3.81
CA LEU A 588 19.23 -4.19 3.93
C LEU A 588 18.27 -4.34 2.74
N GLN A 589 17.75 -3.22 2.23
CA GLN A 589 16.93 -3.20 1.00
C GLN A 589 17.76 -3.61 -0.22
N LEU A 590 18.99 -3.12 -0.35
CA LEU A 590 19.91 -3.49 -1.44
C LEU A 590 20.31 -4.97 -1.37
N ILE A 591 20.64 -5.50 -0.18
CA ILE A 591 20.92 -6.93 0.01
C ILE A 591 19.74 -7.77 -0.49
N ALA A 592 18.53 -7.47 -0.04
CA ALA A 592 17.34 -8.22 -0.44
C ALA A 592 17.12 -8.16 -1.97
N TYR A 593 17.26 -6.96 -2.55
CA TYR A 593 17.15 -6.74 -3.99
C TYR A 593 18.18 -7.58 -4.78
N HIS A 594 19.46 -7.48 -4.44
CA HIS A 594 20.52 -8.20 -5.17
C HIS A 594 20.41 -9.72 -5.02
N VAL A 595 20.07 -10.23 -3.84
CA VAL A 595 19.80 -11.67 -3.65
C VAL A 595 18.69 -12.14 -4.57
N ALA A 596 17.56 -11.40 -4.63
CA ALA A 596 16.44 -11.79 -5.48
C ALA A 596 16.78 -11.74 -6.98
N VAL A 597 17.51 -10.71 -7.43
CA VAL A 597 17.97 -10.59 -8.82
C VAL A 597 18.92 -11.74 -9.19
N GLN A 598 19.87 -12.09 -8.32
CA GLN A 598 20.80 -13.20 -8.54
C GLN A 598 20.09 -14.55 -8.60
N LYS A 599 18.99 -14.72 -7.86
CA LYS A 599 18.12 -15.90 -7.94
C LYS A 599 17.21 -15.90 -9.18
N GLY A 600 17.27 -14.87 -10.03
CA GLY A 600 16.40 -14.73 -11.22
C GLY A 600 14.93 -14.49 -10.88
N LEU A 601 14.63 -13.93 -9.71
CA LEU A 601 13.26 -13.72 -9.24
C LEU A 601 12.72 -12.35 -9.67
N ASN A 602 11.40 -12.24 -9.77
CA ASN A 602 10.74 -10.96 -10.06
C ASN A 602 10.64 -10.13 -8.78
N VAL A 603 11.47 -9.10 -8.66
CA VAL A 603 11.56 -8.23 -7.48
C VAL A 603 10.40 -7.24 -7.37
N ASP A 604 9.83 -6.82 -8.52
CA ASP A 604 8.73 -5.85 -8.54
C ASP A 604 7.37 -6.51 -8.22
N GLN A 605 7.22 -7.77 -8.60
CA GLN A 605 5.99 -8.56 -8.45
C GLN A 605 6.31 -9.97 -7.92
N PRO A 606 6.70 -10.09 -6.66
CA PRO A 606 6.98 -11.40 -6.06
C PRO A 606 5.69 -12.23 -5.96
N ARG A 607 5.85 -13.57 -6.03
CA ARG A 607 4.71 -14.49 -5.97
C ARG A 607 3.91 -14.32 -4.66
N ASN A 608 2.61 -14.51 -4.73
CA ASN A 608 1.70 -14.52 -3.59
C ASN A 608 1.64 -13.20 -2.78
N LEU A 609 2.12 -12.10 -3.33
CA LEU A 609 2.07 -10.79 -2.70
C LEU A 609 1.40 -9.76 -3.61
N ALA A 610 0.70 -8.84 -2.99
CA ALA A 610 0.12 -7.67 -3.63
C ALA A 610 0.58 -6.40 -2.90
N LYS A 611 0.70 -5.28 -3.62
CA LYS A 611 1.21 -4.01 -3.06
C LYS A 611 0.38 -3.50 -1.88
N SER A 612 -0.91 -3.75 -1.87
CA SER A 612 -1.81 -3.26 -0.82
C SER A 612 -2.99 -4.23 -0.66
N VAL A 613 -3.35 -4.56 0.57
CA VAL A 613 -4.46 -5.47 0.90
C VAL A 613 -5.67 -4.61 1.25
N THR A 614 -6.68 -4.58 0.35
CA THR A 614 -7.92 -3.78 0.52
C THR A 614 -9.16 -4.62 0.76
N VAL A 615 -8.99 -5.91 0.91
CA VAL A 615 -10.02 -6.88 1.28
C VAL A 615 -9.48 -7.76 2.40
N GLU A 616 -10.37 -8.28 3.20
CA GLU A 616 -10.08 -9.22 4.26
C GLU A 616 -10.14 -10.66 3.76
#